data_921decf44e8aa96a1110b6534acc6677
#
_entry.id   921decf44e8aa96a1110b6534acc6677
#
_cell.length_a   1.000
_cell.length_b   1.000
_cell.length_c   1.000
_cell.angle_alpha   90.00
_cell.angle_beta   90.00
_cell.angle_gamma   90.00
#
_symmetry.space_group_name_H-M   'P 1'
#
loop_
_entity.id
_entity.type
_entity.pdbx_description
1 polymer ?
#
loop_
_entity_poly.entity_id
_entity_poly.type
_entity_poly.pdbx_seq_one_letter_code
_entity_poly.pdbx_strand_id
1 'polypeptide(L)'
;MSVNHSHIVASDGASEVRVNISGLNSSERDTSELNAHIYATCAKTGQPKFTCSLSVDQLAGLYAYLGQYKMVKEQSVGKSGTFVQVAKENEELIAILQASDHEQIIPALRAVVKESLTDDDLNTILGRREALESFDSMLKMVPPLSEPDYQKFLEKNDWILGYGLRYCYLSILQRECRVSGTDLDGSNSVISDFLLSDNRFTKLVELKRPDTPLFNNRKNRSESWQLSDDLTHAVSQILSQKAQWEIESTGTCYTGAGKKIAEKTHDVACILIIGMSNQFTGDDKESEIKASTFELYRRNMRNLEIVLYNELFERAQFIVNGSNKAVSWTP
;
A
#
# COMPACT_ATOMS: atom_id res chain seq x y z
N MET A 1 21.79 54.73 -10.29
CA MET A 1 22.84 54.19 -11.19
C MET A 1 22.30 52.91 -11.81
N SER A 2 22.22 52.82 -13.14
CA SER A 2 21.86 51.56 -13.77
C SER A 2 22.98 50.55 -13.62
N VAL A 3 22.65 49.39 -13.09
CA VAL A 3 23.61 48.29 -12.92
C VAL A 3 23.51 47.43 -14.18
N ASN A 4 24.64 47.20 -14.84
CA ASN A 4 24.73 46.33 -16.00
C ASN A 4 25.38 45.02 -15.57
N HIS A 5 24.68 43.92 -15.75
CA HIS A 5 25.17 42.57 -15.53
C HIS A 5 25.52 41.90 -16.85
N SER A 6 26.69 41.28 -16.92
CA SER A 6 27.12 40.50 -18.09
C SER A 6 27.39 39.05 -17.67
N HIS A 7 26.85 38.12 -18.41
CA HIS A 7 27.01 36.68 -18.19
C HIS A 7 27.36 35.94 -19.47
N ILE A 8 28.34 35.04 -19.40
CA ILE A 8 28.66 34.15 -20.52
C ILE A 8 27.75 32.94 -20.44
N VAL A 9 26.91 32.76 -21.44
CA VAL A 9 25.95 31.66 -21.52
C VAL A 9 26.57 30.42 -22.16
N ALA A 10 27.40 30.61 -23.17
CA ALA A 10 28.09 29.53 -23.86
C ALA A 10 29.42 29.98 -24.46
N SER A 11 30.39 29.07 -24.51
CA SER A 11 31.65 29.25 -25.24
C SER A 11 32.11 27.91 -25.78
N ASP A 12 32.44 27.87 -27.07
CA ASP A 12 32.94 26.69 -27.78
C ASP A 12 34.43 26.83 -28.22
N GLY A 13 35.14 27.86 -27.71
CA GLY A 13 36.51 28.19 -28.08
C GLY A 13 36.65 28.93 -29.41
N ALA A 14 35.62 28.93 -30.27
CA ALA A 14 35.60 29.70 -31.52
C ALA A 14 34.59 30.87 -31.45
N SER A 15 33.58 30.76 -30.60
CA SER A 15 32.55 31.77 -30.37
C SER A 15 32.21 31.83 -28.88
N GLU A 16 31.82 33.02 -28.45
CA GLU A 16 31.36 33.26 -27.10
C GLU A 16 29.99 33.96 -27.18
N VAL A 17 28.99 33.43 -26.46
CA VAL A 17 27.66 34.02 -26.36
C VAL A 17 27.53 34.66 -25.00
N ARG A 18 27.24 35.95 -24.98
CA ARG A 18 27.03 36.74 -23.76
C ARG A 18 25.65 37.32 -23.69
N VAL A 19 25.12 37.42 -22.49
CA VAL A 19 23.89 38.17 -22.19
C VAL A 19 24.25 39.33 -21.28
N ASN A 20 23.93 40.53 -21.73
CA ASN A 20 24.02 41.75 -20.93
C ASN A 20 22.63 42.19 -20.54
N ILE A 21 22.40 42.36 -19.25
CA ILE A 21 21.16 42.94 -18.72
C ILE A 21 21.44 44.38 -18.30
N SER A 22 20.62 45.30 -18.77
CA SER A 22 20.66 46.71 -18.44
C SER A 22 19.29 47.22 -18.00
N GLY A 23 19.26 48.38 -17.33
CA GLY A 23 18.01 48.96 -16.84
C GLY A 23 17.62 48.57 -15.41
N LEU A 24 18.44 47.76 -14.71
CA LEU A 24 18.22 47.50 -13.31
C LEU A 24 18.53 48.73 -12.46
N ASN A 25 17.54 49.20 -11.71
CA ASN A 25 17.74 50.26 -10.74
C ASN A 25 18.04 49.62 -9.37
N SER A 26 19.16 50.01 -8.74
CA SER A 26 19.60 49.45 -7.45
C SER A 26 18.73 49.89 -6.26
N SER A 27 17.91 50.92 -6.39
CA SER A 27 17.08 51.47 -5.31
C SER A 27 15.60 51.13 -5.37
N GLU A 28 15.08 50.82 -6.56
CA GLU A 28 13.70 50.42 -6.76
C GLU A 28 13.69 49.19 -7.65
N ARG A 29 13.01 48.16 -7.24
CA ARG A 29 12.86 46.91 -8.03
C ARG A 29 11.88 47.09 -9.23
N ASP A 30 11.93 48.28 -9.86
CA ASP A 30 11.15 48.52 -11.08
C ASP A 30 11.90 47.92 -12.26
N THR A 31 11.30 46.89 -12.87
CA THR A 31 11.84 46.19 -14.04
C THR A 31 11.27 46.68 -15.35
N SER A 32 10.53 47.82 -15.36
CA SER A 32 9.88 48.34 -16.55
C SER A 32 10.90 48.78 -17.64
N GLU A 33 12.12 49.10 -17.27
CA GLU A 33 13.18 49.47 -18.22
C GLU A 33 14.20 48.34 -18.47
N LEU A 34 13.95 47.13 -17.96
CA LEU A 34 14.86 46.02 -18.16
C LEU A 34 15.01 45.67 -19.65
N ASN A 35 16.24 45.62 -20.12
CA ASN A 35 16.58 45.17 -21.47
C ASN A 35 17.66 44.10 -21.40
N ALA A 36 17.49 43.03 -22.18
CA ALA A 36 18.49 42.00 -22.34
C ALA A 36 19.11 42.05 -23.74
N HIS A 37 20.41 42.20 -23.82
CA HIS A 37 21.19 42.16 -25.06
C HIS A 37 21.94 40.83 -25.13
N ILE A 38 21.58 40.00 -26.07
CA ILE A 38 22.24 38.73 -26.36
C ILE A 38 23.14 38.93 -27.57
N TYR A 39 24.40 38.69 -27.46
CA TYR A 39 25.34 38.79 -28.54
C TYR A 39 26.37 37.66 -28.54
N ALA A 40 26.70 37.23 -29.75
CA ALA A 40 27.76 36.23 -29.98
C ALA A 40 28.95 36.94 -30.64
N THR A 41 30.14 36.67 -30.12
CA THR A 41 31.39 37.19 -30.68
C THR A 41 32.33 36.07 -31.09
N CYS A 42 33.17 36.31 -32.04
CA CYS A 42 34.27 35.42 -32.37
C CYS A 42 35.29 35.49 -31.27
N ALA A 43 35.64 34.36 -30.64
CA ALA A 43 36.59 34.31 -29.52
C ALA A 43 38.00 34.78 -29.92
N LYS A 44 38.39 34.65 -31.19
CA LYS A 44 39.72 35.06 -31.69
C LYS A 44 39.81 36.52 -32.11
N THR A 45 38.75 37.07 -32.69
CA THR A 45 38.81 38.44 -33.29
C THR A 45 37.96 39.45 -32.53
N GLY A 46 37.12 39.04 -31.61
CA GLY A 46 36.18 39.88 -30.88
C GLY A 46 35.02 40.44 -31.76
N GLN A 47 34.99 40.08 -33.03
CA GLN A 47 33.94 40.58 -33.95
C GLN A 47 32.59 39.99 -33.64
N PRO A 48 31.51 40.81 -33.70
CA PRO A 48 30.16 40.33 -33.45
C PRO A 48 29.73 39.41 -34.57
N LYS A 49 29.19 38.24 -34.23
CA LYS A 49 28.55 37.29 -35.14
C LYS A 49 27.04 37.44 -35.16
N PHE A 50 26.48 37.83 -34.04
CA PHE A 50 25.05 37.93 -33.84
C PHE A 50 24.76 38.93 -32.73
N THR A 51 23.69 39.70 -32.84
CA THR A 51 23.19 40.56 -31.77
C THR A 51 21.68 40.56 -31.80
N CYS A 52 21.06 40.38 -30.62
CA CYS A 52 19.63 40.44 -30.41
C CYS A 52 19.36 41.24 -29.13
N SER A 53 18.35 42.10 -29.19
CA SER A 53 17.87 42.85 -28.01
C SER A 53 16.46 42.42 -27.71
N LEU A 54 16.20 42.08 -26.45
CA LEU A 54 14.87 41.69 -25.98
C LEU A 54 14.34 42.72 -25.01
N SER A 55 13.12 43.20 -25.23
CA SER A 55 12.38 43.98 -24.22
C SER A 55 11.97 43.14 -23.04
N VAL A 56 11.48 43.78 -21.99
CA VAL A 56 10.97 43.07 -20.75
C VAL A 56 9.92 42.03 -21.13
N ASP A 57 8.94 42.36 -21.97
CA ASP A 57 7.86 41.45 -22.38
C ASP A 57 8.39 40.27 -23.18
N GLN A 58 9.34 40.52 -24.09
CA GLN A 58 9.96 39.47 -24.91
C GLN A 58 10.84 38.55 -24.03
N LEU A 59 11.54 39.12 -23.04
CA LEU A 59 12.32 38.37 -22.10
C LEU A 59 11.42 37.51 -21.19
N ALA A 60 10.31 38.07 -20.71
CA ALA A 60 9.29 37.34 -19.95
C ALA A 60 8.70 36.19 -20.74
N GLY A 61 8.38 36.43 -22.03
CA GLY A 61 7.91 35.40 -22.97
C GLY A 61 8.94 34.27 -23.18
N LEU A 62 10.22 34.64 -23.37
CA LEU A 62 11.29 33.67 -23.50
C LEU A 62 11.50 32.86 -22.19
N TYR A 63 11.44 33.53 -21.04
CA TYR A 63 11.54 32.87 -19.74
C TYR A 63 10.37 31.87 -19.52
N ALA A 64 9.15 32.28 -19.83
CA ALA A 64 7.97 31.42 -19.75
C ALA A 64 8.07 30.22 -20.70
N TYR A 65 8.59 30.43 -21.92
CA TYR A 65 8.83 29.35 -22.88
C TYR A 65 9.90 28.38 -22.39
N LEU A 66 11.04 28.89 -21.93
CA LEU A 66 12.12 28.06 -21.38
C LEU A 66 11.72 27.34 -20.08
N GLY A 67 10.83 27.96 -19.30
CA GLY A 67 10.27 27.35 -18.09
C GLY A 67 9.47 26.07 -18.32
N GLN A 68 9.00 25.85 -19.54
CA GLN A 68 8.31 24.62 -19.94
C GLN A 68 9.26 23.40 -20.03
N TYR A 69 10.57 23.63 -20.00
CA TYR A 69 11.59 22.58 -20.10
C TYR A 69 12.33 22.45 -18.81
N LYS A 70 12.31 21.27 -18.20
CA LYS A 70 13.03 20.96 -16.97
C LYS A 70 14.06 19.85 -17.24
N MET A 71 15.20 19.99 -16.59
CA MET A 71 16.25 18.98 -16.64
C MET A 71 15.89 17.83 -15.67
N VAL A 72 15.65 16.65 -16.22
CA VAL A 72 15.21 15.47 -15.45
C VAL A 72 16.40 14.67 -14.91
N LYS A 73 17.58 14.82 -15.55
CA LYS A 73 18.76 14.06 -15.16
C LYS A 73 20.01 14.94 -15.30
N GLU A 74 20.64 15.21 -14.20
CA GLU A 74 21.97 15.82 -14.15
C GLU A 74 23.03 14.74 -14.47
N GLN A 75 23.76 14.92 -15.56
CA GLN A 75 24.97 14.13 -15.79
C GLN A 75 26.18 15.03 -15.50
N SER A 76 27.18 14.46 -14.82
CA SER A 76 28.40 15.10 -14.40
C SER A 76 28.98 16.06 -15.45
N VAL A 77 29.53 17.14 -14.96
CA VAL A 77 30.16 18.29 -15.65
C VAL A 77 30.60 17.98 -17.09
N GLY A 78 29.94 18.64 -18.08
CA GLY A 78 30.32 18.63 -19.47
C GLY A 78 29.50 17.79 -20.41
N LYS A 79 28.42 17.14 -19.97
CA LYS A 79 27.47 16.42 -20.85
C LYS A 79 26.04 16.98 -20.71
N SER A 80 25.36 17.10 -21.85
CA SER A 80 23.99 17.61 -21.91
C SER A 80 23.03 16.79 -21.03
N GLY A 81 22.34 17.44 -20.12
CA GLY A 81 21.25 16.84 -19.37
C GLY A 81 20.04 16.51 -20.27
N THR A 82 19.21 15.61 -19.83
CA THR A 82 17.95 15.31 -20.52
C THR A 82 16.88 16.29 -20.05
N PHE A 83 16.37 17.10 -20.98
CA PHE A 83 15.28 18.03 -20.74
C PHE A 83 13.96 17.42 -21.19
N VAL A 84 12.94 17.61 -20.39
CA VAL A 84 11.57 17.18 -20.70
C VAL A 84 10.68 18.42 -20.66
N GLN A 85 9.82 18.56 -21.65
CA GLN A 85 8.79 19.59 -21.63
C GLN A 85 7.76 19.22 -20.57
N VAL A 86 7.49 20.17 -19.67
CA VAL A 86 6.55 19.96 -18.57
C VAL A 86 5.43 20.97 -18.72
N ALA A 87 4.19 20.51 -18.67
CA ALA A 87 3.04 21.39 -18.63
C ALA A 87 3.12 22.29 -17.37
N LYS A 88 2.66 23.53 -17.52
CA LYS A 88 2.77 24.57 -16.47
C LYS A 88 2.14 24.14 -15.13
N GLU A 89 1.15 23.25 -15.21
CA GLU A 89 0.42 22.67 -14.09
C GLU A 89 1.27 21.68 -13.26
N ASN A 90 2.41 21.24 -13.78
CA ASN A 90 3.29 20.27 -13.16
C ASN A 90 4.60 20.87 -12.57
N GLU A 91 4.74 22.20 -12.57
CA GLU A 91 5.96 22.87 -12.07
C GLU A 91 6.19 22.63 -10.57
N GLU A 92 5.12 22.63 -9.77
CA GLU A 92 5.20 22.35 -8.34
C GLU A 92 5.63 20.91 -8.06
N LEU A 93 5.16 19.97 -8.86
CA LEU A 93 5.54 18.57 -8.76
C LEU A 93 7.04 18.34 -8.95
N ILE A 94 7.61 18.98 -9.97
CA ILE A 94 9.04 18.81 -10.26
C ILE A 94 9.89 19.44 -9.19
N ALA A 95 9.48 20.59 -8.65
CA ALA A 95 10.16 21.21 -7.52
C ALA A 95 10.15 20.29 -6.29
N ILE A 96 9.05 19.60 -6.04
CA ILE A 96 8.88 18.67 -4.92
C ILE A 96 9.70 17.38 -5.12
N LEU A 97 9.69 16.81 -6.33
CA LEU A 97 10.52 15.64 -6.66
C LEU A 97 12.03 15.94 -6.58
N GLN A 98 12.45 17.18 -6.83
CA GLN A 98 13.84 17.62 -6.70
C GLN A 98 14.24 17.92 -5.25
N ALA A 99 13.32 18.28 -4.39
CA ALA A 99 13.58 18.64 -2.99
C ALA A 99 13.85 17.43 -2.08
N SER A 100 13.71 16.19 -2.56
CA SER A 100 14.01 14.94 -1.82
C SER A 100 13.25 14.77 -0.49
N ASP A 101 12.19 15.51 -0.26
CA ASP A 101 11.43 15.45 0.96
C ASP A 101 10.23 14.49 0.77
N HIS A 102 10.32 13.31 1.40
CA HIS A 102 9.32 12.26 1.27
C HIS A 102 7.90 12.69 1.66
N GLU A 103 7.77 13.64 2.58
CA GLU A 103 6.46 14.16 3.01
C GLU A 103 5.77 14.99 1.92
N GLN A 104 6.53 15.54 0.98
CA GLN A 104 6.01 16.34 -0.13
C GLN A 104 5.79 15.54 -1.42
N ILE A 105 6.36 14.36 -1.53
CA ILE A 105 6.21 13.49 -2.72
C ILE A 105 4.75 13.04 -2.92
N ILE A 106 4.04 12.74 -1.85
CA ILE A 106 2.65 12.26 -1.92
C ILE A 106 1.68 13.33 -2.46
N PRO A 107 1.67 14.58 -1.96
CA PRO A 107 0.87 15.64 -2.57
C PRO A 107 1.24 15.91 -4.04
N ALA A 108 2.49 15.77 -4.38
CA ALA A 108 3.00 15.98 -5.72
C ALA A 108 2.59 14.87 -6.69
N LEU A 109 2.70 13.62 -6.28
CA LEU A 109 2.15 12.50 -7.04
C LEU A 109 0.63 12.66 -7.25
N ARG A 110 -0.10 13.16 -6.25
CA ARG A 110 -1.53 13.49 -6.40
C ARG A 110 -1.76 14.50 -7.53
N ALA A 111 -0.92 15.49 -7.69
CA ALA A 111 -1.07 16.51 -8.73
C ALA A 111 -0.81 15.96 -10.14
N VAL A 112 0.22 15.10 -10.32
CA VAL A 112 0.58 14.50 -11.62
C VAL A 112 -0.36 13.37 -12.02
N VAL A 113 -0.79 12.59 -11.05
CA VAL A 113 -1.59 11.38 -11.28
C VAL A 113 -3.08 11.71 -11.33
N LYS A 114 -3.47 12.95 -11.01
CA LYS A 114 -4.86 13.43 -10.97
C LYS A 114 -5.61 13.28 -12.31
N GLU A 115 -4.89 13.22 -13.41
CA GLU A 115 -5.49 12.94 -14.71
C GLU A 115 -5.65 11.44 -15.04
N SER A 116 -4.93 10.56 -14.33
CA SER A 116 -4.91 9.12 -14.62
C SER A 116 -5.38 8.23 -13.48
N LEU A 117 -5.35 8.71 -12.23
CA LEU A 117 -5.91 8.03 -11.06
C LEU A 117 -7.01 8.90 -10.45
N THR A 118 -8.10 8.26 -10.08
CA THR A 118 -9.17 8.93 -9.33
C THR A 118 -8.73 9.17 -7.89
N ASP A 119 -9.36 10.11 -7.20
CA ASP A 119 -9.15 10.30 -5.75
C ASP A 119 -9.43 9.01 -4.96
N ASP A 120 -10.35 8.17 -5.44
CA ASP A 120 -10.66 6.87 -4.84
C ASP A 120 -9.52 5.87 -5.01
N ASP A 121 -8.83 5.85 -6.15
CA ASP A 121 -7.66 5.00 -6.37
C ASP A 121 -6.52 5.37 -5.43
N LEU A 122 -6.25 6.67 -5.30
CA LEU A 122 -5.22 7.18 -4.39
C LEU A 122 -5.54 6.89 -2.93
N ASN A 123 -6.79 7.13 -2.51
CA ASN A 123 -7.26 6.83 -1.17
C ASN A 123 -7.18 5.33 -0.87
N THR A 124 -7.46 4.49 -1.86
CA THR A 124 -7.33 3.04 -1.74
C THR A 124 -5.87 2.63 -1.50
N ILE A 125 -4.93 3.17 -2.28
CA ILE A 125 -3.50 2.85 -2.15
C ILE A 125 -2.95 3.32 -0.80
N LEU A 126 -3.25 4.57 -0.42
CA LEU A 126 -2.80 5.16 0.85
C LEU A 126 -3.45 4.45 2.03
N GLY A 127 -4.75 4.23 1.98
CA GLY A 127 -5.49 3.55 3.05
C GLY A 127 -5.00 2.12 3.29
N ARG A 128 -4.59 1.39 2.25
CA ARG A 128 -3.99 0.05 2.42
C ARG A 128 -2.63 0.10 3.10
N ARG A 129 -1.79 1.11 2.83
CA ARG A 129 -0.52 1.29 3.54
C ARG A 129 -0.72 1.61 5.01
N GLU A 130 -1.59 2.55 5.32
CA GLU A 130 -1.94 2.92 6.70
C GLU A 130 -2.54 1.72 7.46
N ALA A 131 -3.37 0.92 6.78
CA ALA A 131 -3.90 -0.30 7.35
C ALA A 131 -2.82 -1.34 7.63
N LEU A 132 -1.83 -1.50 6.74
CA LEU A 132 -0.72 -2.42 6.94
C LEU A 132 0.14 -2.01 8.14
N GLU A 133 0.47 -0.73 8.30
CA GLU A 133 1.20 -0.18 9.46
C GLU A 133 0.40 -0.35 10.76
N SER A 134 -0.91 -0.13 10.69
CA SER A 134 -1.81 -0.35 11.82
C SER A 134 -1.85 -1.83 12.22
N PHE A 135 -1.91 -2.74 11.25
CA PHE A 135 -1.92 -4.17 11.51
C PHE A 135 -0.62 -4.64 12.16
N ASP A 136 0.53 -4.21 11.64
CA ASP A 136 1.83 -4.48 12.25
C ASP A 136 1.90 -3.99 13.70
N SER A 137 1.40 -2.79 13.97
CA SER A 137 1.33 -2.21 15.31
C SER A 137 0.43 -3.01 16.24
N MET A 138 -0.73 -3.46 15.76
CA MET A 138 -1.66 -4.30 16.52
C MET A 138 -1.03 -5.65 16.92
N LEU A 139 -0.30 -6.28 16.00
CA LEU A 139 0.37 -7.56 16.25
C LEU A 139 1.52 -7.46 17.27
N LYS A 140 2.11 -6.27 17.43
CA LYS A 140 3.21 -5.99 18.37
C LYS A 140 2.74 -5.49 19.74
N MET A 141 1.43 -5.24 19.91
CA MET A 141 0.90 -4.71 21.18
C MET A 141 1.05 -5.70 22.35
N VAL A 142 1.46 -5.15 23.49
CA VAL A 142 1.55 -5.88 24.75
C VAL A 142 0.82 -5.08 25.83
N PRO A 143 -0.25 -5.62 26.45
CA PRO A 143 -0.89 -6.91 26.18
C PRO A 143 -1.54 -6.97 24.80
N PRO A 144 -1.73 -8.17 24.22
CA PRO A 144 -2.43 -8.32 22.95
C PRO A 144 -3.86 -7.77 22.99
N LEU A 145 -4.32 -7.26 21.85
CA LEU A 145 -5.68 -6.75 21.71
C LEU A 145 -6.73 -7.87 21.82
N SER A 146 -7.96 -7.49 22.03
CA SER A 146 -9.10 -8.42 22.09
C SER A 146 -9.47 -8.93 20.69
N GLU A 147 -10.14 -10.07 20.62
CA GLU A 147 -10.67 -10.64 19.36
C GLU A 147 -11.62 -9.65 18.62
N PRO A 148 -12.54 -8.95 19.32
CA PRO A 148 -13.37 -7.91 18.66
C PRO A 148 -12.58 -6.76 18.05
N ASP A 149 -11.38 -6.43 18.53
CA ASP A 149 -10.54 -5.37 17.93
C ASP A 149 -9.99 -5.82 16.58
N TYR A 150 -9.49 -7.06 16.48
CA TYR A 150 -9.08 -7.65 15.21
C TYR A 150 -10.26 -7.79 14.25
N GLN A 151 -11.41 -8.17 14.73
CA GLN A 151 -12.63 -8.29 13.93
C GLN A 151 -13.04 -6.95 13.30
N LYS A 152 -13.08 -5.86 14.11
CA LYS A 152 -13.36 -4.50 13.62
C LYS A 152 -12.31 -4.01 12.61
N PHE A 153 -11.05 -4.34 12.87
CA PHE A 153 -9.96 -3.97 11.96
C PHE A 153 -10.10 -4.66 10.60
N LEU A 154 -10.33 -5.97 10.59
CA LEU A 154 -10.50 -6.76 9.36
C LEU A 154 -11.79 -6.41 8.61
N GLU A 155 -12.87 -6.06 9.32
CA GLU A 155 -14.10 -5.56 8.73
C GLU A 155 -13.86 -4.26 7.93
N LYS A 156 -13.09 -3.33 8.47
CA LYS A 156 -12.74 -2.08 7.80
C LYS A 156 -11.76 -2.31 6.65
N ASN A 157 -10.97 -3.37 6.72
CA ASN A 157 -9.89 -3.70 5.79
C ASN A 157 -10.13 -5.08 5.15
N ASP A 158 -11.32 -5.28 4.59
CA ASP A 158 -11.79 -6.54 4.01
C ASP A 158 -10.88 -7.09 2.91
N TRP A 159 -10.13 -6.19 2.23
CA TRP A 159 -9.14 -6.56 1.23
C TRP A 159 -8.05 -7.52 1.77
N ILE A 160 -7.77 -7.50 3.08
CA ILE A 160 -6.81 -8.40 3.74
C ILE A 160 -7.30 -9.86 3.65
N LEU A 161 -8.61 -10.07 3.80
CA LEU A 161 -9.25 -11.37 3.66
C LEU A 161 -9.58 -11.69 2.19
N GLY A 162 -9.71 -10.65 1.36
CA GLY A 162 -10.29 -10.71 0.02
C GLY A 162 -9.46 -11.45 -1.02
N TYR A 163 -8.15 -11.63 -0.82
CA TYR A 163 -7.28 -12.31 -1.78
C TYR A 163 -7.00 -13.74 -1.35
N GLY A 164 -7.96 -14.63 -1.57
CA GLY A 164 -7.74 -16.07 -1.42
C GLY A 164 -6.93 -16.65 -2.57
N LEU A 165 -6.03 -17.61 -2.27
CA LEU A 165 -5.22 -18.31 -3.28
C LEU A 165 -6.02 -19.20 -4.25
N ARG A 166 -7.35 -19.27 -4.10
CA ARG A 166 -8.25 -20.09 -4.92
C ARG A 166 -9.01 -19.29 -5.97
N TYR A 167 -8.37 -18.36 -6.67
CA TYR A 167 -8.93 -17.64 -7.84
C TYR A 167 -10.15 -16.76 -7.58
N CYS A 168 -10.46 -16.42 -6.34
CA CYS A 168 -11.68 -15.69 -6.00
C CYS A 168 -11.36 -14.49 -5.13
N TYR A 169 -11.91 -13.35 -5.49
CA TYR A 169 -12.03 -12.22 -4.58
C TYR A 169 -13.09 -12.54 -3.54
N LEU A 170 -12.75 -12.39 -2.26
CA LEU A 170 -13.67 -12.58 -1.16
C LEU A 170 -14.17 -11.23 -0.67
N SER A 171 -15.47 -11.06 -0.60
CA SER A 171 -16.11 -9.90 0.02
C SER A 171 -16.85 -10.30 1.28
N ILE A 172 -16.89 -9.41 2.28
CA ILE A 172 -17.66 -9.63 3.50
C ILE A 172 -19.15 -9.43 3.18
N LEU A 173 -19.95 -10.46 3.34
CA LEU A 173 -21.40 -10.38 3.27
C LEU A 173 -22.01 -9.93 4.59
N GLN A 174 -21.51 -10.50 5.68
CA GLN A 174 -22.03 -10.28 7.02
C GLN A 174 -20.94 -10.50 8.07
N ARG A 175 -20.86 -9.60 9.05
CA ARG A 175 -20.14 -9.77 10.31
C ARG A 175 -21.07 -10.37 11.35
N GLU A 176 -20.51 -11.15 12.29
CA GLU A 176 -21.27 -11.80 13.36
C GLU A 176 -22.52 -12.51 12.78
N CYS A 177 -22.25 -13.36 11.76
CA CYS A 177 -23.31 -14.04 11.04
C CYS A 177 -23.90 -15.16 11.90
N ARG A 178 -25.20 -15.08 12.17
CA ARG A 178 -25.92 -16.17 12.78
C ARG A 178 -26.05 -17.33 11.78
N VAL A 179 -25.41 -18.45 12.09
CA VAL A 179 -25.35 -19.65 11.22
C VAL A 179 -26.30 -20.76 11.66
N SER A 180 -27.04 -20.57 12.75
CA SER A 180 -28.11 -21.48 13.15
C SER A 180 -29.35 -20.70 13.60
N GLY A 181 -30.50 -21.37 13.51
CA GLY A 181 -31.72 -20.93 14.19
C GLY A 181 -31.49 -20.84 15.68
N THR A 182 -32.23 -19.96 16.34
CA THR A 182 -32.29 -19.89 17.81
C THR A 182 -33.31 -20.90 18.31
N ASP A 183 -33.11 -21.42 19.52
CA ASP A 183 -34.18 -22.09 20.25
C ASP A 183 -35.36 -21.14 20.45
N LEU A 184 -36.55 -21.68 20.77
CA LEU A 184 -37.77 -20.89 20.94
C LEU A 184 -37.66 -19.76 21.97
N ASP A 185 -36.71 -19.84 22.86
CA ASP A 185 -36.38 -18.84 23.89
C ASP A 185 -35.31 -17.82 23.43
N GLY A 186 -34.79 -17.94 22.17
CA GLY A 186 -33.74 -17.08 21.63
C GLY A 186 -32.31 -17.48 22.03
N SER A 187 -32.14 -18.56 22.77
CA SER A 187 -30.83 -19.10 23.20
C SER A 187 -30.19 -19.94 22.09
N ASN A 188 -28.91 -20.29 22.29
CA ASN A 188 -28.12 -21.22 21.45
C ASN A 188 -27.92 -20.81 19.98
N SER A 189 -27.91 -19.49 19.66
CA SER A 189 -27.50 -19.07 18.33
C SER A 189 -26.00 -19.33 18.12
N VAL A 190 -25.66 -20.05 17.06
CA VAL A 190 -24.28 -20.22 16.61
C VAL A 190 -23.93 -19.04 15.70
N ILE A 191 -22.87 -18.31 16.05
CA ILE A 191 -22.44 -17.10 15.34
C ILE A 191 -21.03 -17.36 14.80
N SER A 192 -20.81 -17.06 13.53
CA SER A 192 -19.50 -16.97 12.90
C SER A 192 -19.05 -15.52 12.80
N ASP A 193 -17.78 -15.24 12.95
CA ASP A 193 -17.24 -13.87 12.92
C ASP A 193 -17.51 -13.18 11.60
N PHE A 194 -17.28 -13.88 10.46
CA PHE A 194 -17.62 -13.38 9.14
C PHE A 194 -18.22 -14.44 8.25
N LEU A 195 -19.20 -14.03 7.48
CA LEU A 195 -19.65 -14.71 6.28
C LEU A 195 -19.09 -13.98 5.06
N LEU A 196 -18.27 -14.66 4.29
CA LEU A 196 -17.69 -14.13 3.05
C LEU A 196 -18.39 -14.70 1.82
N SER A 197 -18.24 -14.01 0.69
CA SER A 197 -18.67 -14.45 -0.64
C SER A 197 -17.50 -14.38 -1.63
N ASP A 198 -17.43 -15.38 -2.50
CA ASP A 198 -16.62 -15.35 -3.72
C ASP A 198 -17.45 -15.07 -4.98
N ASN A 199 -18.59 -14.38 -4.83
CA ASN A 199 -19.63 -14.12 -5.83
C ASN A 199 -20.42 -15.35 -6.28
N ARG A 200 -20.08 -16.55 -5.82
CA ARG A 200 -20.78 -17.81 -6.14
C ARG A 200 -21.14 -18.61 -4.91
N PHE A 201 -20.21 -18.72 -3.98
CA PHE A 201 -20.32 -19.55 -2.79
C PHE A 201 -20.01 -18.74 -1.52
N THR A 202 -20.64 -19.16 -0.44
CA THR A 202 -20.35 -18.61 0.90
C THR A 202 -19.16 -19.32 1.53
N LYS A 203 -18.42 -18.57 2.38
CA LYS A 203 -17.32 -19.06 3.21
C LYS A 203 -17.47 -18.52 4.62
N LEU A 204 -17.08 -19.30 5.60
CA LEU A 204 -17.07 -18.89 7.01
C LEU A 204 -15.66 -18.54 7.46
N VAL A 205 -15.56 -17.52 8.29
CA VAL A 205 -14.29 -17.15 8.94
C VAL A 205 -14.53 -17.08 10.44
N GLU A 206 -13.64 -17.72 11.17
CA GLU A 206 -13.54 -17.63 12.62
C GLU A 206 -12.20 -17.02 12.99
N LEU A 207 -12.21 -16.07 13.90
CA LEU A 207 -11.01 -15.44 14.45
C LEU A 207 -10.74 -15.96 15.85
N LYS A 208 -9.47 -16.11 16.15
CA LYS A 208 -8.95 -16.23 17.51
C LYS A 208 -7.81 -15.23 17.66
N ARG A 209 -7.39 -14.94 18.85
CA ARG A 209 -6.33 -13.97 19.11
C ARG A 209 -4.96 -14.45 18.58
N PRO A 210 -4.05 -13.52 18.25
CA PRO A 210 -2.68 -13.86 17.84
C PRO A 210 -1.88 -14.61 18.92
N ASP A 211 -2.17 -14.38 20.18
CA ASP A 211 -1.54 -15.03 21.32
C ASP A 211 -2.25 -16.33 21.77
N THR A 212 -3.33 -16.74 21.07
CA THR A 212 -3.99 -18.02 21.36
C THR A 212 -2.98 -19.16 21.21
N PRO A 213 -2.81 -20.00 22.23
CA PRO A 213 -1.84 -21.09 22.18
C PRO A 213 -2.11 -22.07 21.03
N LEU A 214 -1.05 -22.45 20.32
CA LEU A 214 -1.11 -23.46 19.27
C LEU A 214 -0.72 -24.85 19.80
N PHE A 215 0.05 -24.88 20.86
CA PHE A 215 0.61 -26.12 21.45
C PHE A 215 0.42 -26.17 22.96
N ASN A 216 0.26 -27.40 23.46
CA ASN A 216 0.46 -27.71 24.85
C ASN A 216 1.95 -27.95 25.14
N ASN A 217 2.37 -27.89 26.43
CA ASN A 217 3.75 -28.08 26.82
C ASN A 217 4.14 -29.59 26.88
N ARG A 218 3.72 -30.37 25.88
CA ARG A 218 3.97 -31.83 25.86
C ARG A 218 4.33 -32.30 24.45
N LYS A 219 5.45 -33.05 24.39
CA LYS A 219 5.84 -33.80 23.20
C LYS A 219 5.23 -35.20 23.25
N ASN A 220 4.69 -35.68 22.16
CA ASN A 220 4.21 -37.02 22.00
C ASN A 220 5.36 -38.04 21.80
N ARG A 221 5.10 -39.31 22.05
CA ARG A 221 6.09 -40.38 21.79
C ARG A 221 6.45 -40.52 20.31
N SER A 222 5.55 -40.09 19.40
CA SER A 222 5.71 -40.15 17.94
C SER A 222 6.49 -38.99 17.38
N GLU A 223 7.30 -38.29 18.16
CA GLU A 223 8.03 -37.07 17.76
C GLU A 223 7.14 -35.96 17.17
N SER A 224 5.87 -35.95 17.50
CA SER A 224 4.95 -34.84 17.23
C SER A 224 4.76 -34.02 18.51
N TRP A 225 4.34 -32.77 18.37
CA TRP A 225 3.98 -31.93 19.51
C TRP A 225 2.48 -31.98 19.76
N GLN A 226 2.06 -31.95 21.01
CA GLN A 226 0.64 -31.94 21.33
C GLN A 226 0.05 -30.56 20.99
N LEU A 227 -0.96 -30.54 20.13
CA LEU A 227 -1.74 -29.32 19.83
C LEU A 227 -2.50 -28.86 21.07
N SER A 228 -2.74 -27.55 21.18
CA SER A 228 -3.46 -26.99 22.32
C SER A 228 -4.94 -27.34 22.28
N ASP A 229 -5.57 -27.26 23.43
CA ASP A 229 -7.02 -27.39 23.56
C ASP A 229 -7.72 -26.18 22.87
N ASP A 230 -7.12 -25.00 22.96
CA ASP A 230 -7.64 -23.79 22.30
C ASP A 230 -7.72 -23.96 20.78
N LEU A 231 -6.64 -24.45 20.14
CA LEU A 231 -6.65 -24.72 18.70
C LEU A 231 -7.68 -25.78 18.32
N THR A 232 -7.75 -26.88 19.07
CA THR A 232 -8.67 -27.98 18.79
C THR A 232 -10.14 -27.59 19.02
N HIS A 233 -10.41 -26.75 20.04
CA HIS A 233 -11.73 -26.15 20.26
C HIS A 233 -12.12 -25.20 19.12
N ALA A 234 -11.22 -24.31 18.69
CA ALA A 234 -11.49 -23.40 17.56
C ALA A 234 -11.81 -24.17 16.28
N VAL A 235 -11.08 -25.24 15.99
CA VAL A 235 -11.39 -26.12 14.86
C VAL A 235 -12.77 -26.78 15.02
N SER A 236 -13.08 -27.30 16.20
CA SER A 236 -14.40 -27.91 16.47
C SER A 236 -15.53 -26.90 16.35
N GLN A 237 -15.31 -25.67 16.80
CA GLN A 237 -16.25 -24.57 16.71
C GLN A 237 -16.58 -24.25 15.25
N ILE A 238 -15.59 -23.97 14.41
CA ILE A 238 -15.83 -23.60 13.00
C ILE A 238 -16.43 -24.75 12.18
N LEU A 239 -16.07 -26.00 12.49
CA LEU A 239 -16.69 -27.16 11.85
C LEU A 239 -18.18 -27.33 12.25
N SER A 240 -18.54 -27.03 13.49
CA SER A 240 -19.92 -26.98 13.95
C SER A 240 -20.69 -25.85 13.27
N GLN A 241 -20.10 -24.66 13.18
CA GLN A 241 -20.66 -23.51 12.44
C GLN A 241 -20.92 -23.86 10.97
N LYS A 242 -19.95 -24.54 10.33
CA LYS A 242 -20.08 -25.03 8.97
C LYS A 242 -21.31 -25.93 8.81
N ALA A 243 -21.44 -26.94 9.65
CA ALA A 243 -22.55 -27.90 9.59
C ALA A 243 -23.91 -27.20 9.78
N GLN A 244 -24.01 -26.27 10.71
CA GLN A 244 -25.21 -25.49 10.94
C GLN A 244 -25.55 -24.57 9.75
N TRP A 245 -24.56 -23.88 9.20
CA TRP A 245 -24.76 -23.02 8.05
C TRP A 245 -25.20 -23.80 6.79
N GLU A 246 -24.68 -24.98 6.58
CA GLU A 246 -25.10 -25.85 5.48
C GLU A 246 -26.58 -26.24 5.58
N ILE A 247 -27.10 -26.41 6.79
CA ILE A 247 -28.53 -26.70 7.04
C ILE A 247 -29.34 -25.41 6.83
N GLU A 248 -28.98 -24.32 7.49
CA GLU A 248 -29.75 -23.05 7.49
C GLU A 248 -29.83 -22.44 6.08
N SER A 249 -28.75 -22.51 5.33
CA SER A 249 -28.65 -21.94 3.98
C SER A 249 -29.41 -22.71 2.90
N THR A 250 -30.07 -23.82 3.22
CA THR A 250 -31.02 -24.49 2.31
C THR A 250 -32.28 -23.64 2.08
N GLY A 251 -32.60 -22.74 3.03
CA GLY A 251 -33.65 -21.75 2.94
C GLY A 251 -33.22 -20.45 2.26
N THR A 252 -34.07 -19.44 2.31
CA THR A 252 -33.75 -18.10 1.86
C THR A 252 -33.14 -17.32 3.02
N CYS A 253 -31.87 -16.97 2.91
CA CYS A 253 -31.14 -16.19 3.92
C CYS A 253 -31.04 -14.73 3.52
N TYR A 254 -30.98 -13.87 4.52
CA TYR A 254 -30.83 -12.42 4.37
C TYR A 254 -29.70 -11.93 5.28
N THR A 255 -28.96 -10.91 4.83
CA THR A 255 -27.99 -10.19 5.67
C THR A 255 -28.74 -9.41 6.76
N GLY A 256 -28.04 -8.98 7.82
CA GLY A 256 -28.59 -8.11 8.84
C GLY A 256 -29.17 -6.78 8.29
N ALA A 257 -28.71 -6.33 7.12
CA ALA A 257 -29.26 -5.19 6.39
C ALA A 257 -30.48 -5.53 5.51
N GLY A 258 -30.99 -6.76 5.58
CA GLY A 258 -32.15 -7.21 4.80
C GLY A 258 -31.88 -7.53 3.33
N LYS A 259 -30.60 -7.58 2.90
CA LYS A 259 -30.23 -7.99 1.54
C LYS A 259 -30.26 -9.52 1.45
N LYS A 260 -30.94 -10.03 0.42
CA LYS A 260 -30.96 -11.48 0.15
C LYS A 260 -29.56 -11.98 -0.21
N ILE A 261 -29.14 -13.06 0.43
CA ILE A 261 -27.92 -13.80 0.09
C ILE A 261 -28.25 -14.68 -1.12
N ALA A 262 -27.60 -14.38 -2.24
CA ALA A 262 -27.82 -15.07 -3.51
C ALA A 262 -26.79 -16.18 -3.75
N GLU A 263 -25.70 -16.15 -3.00
CA GLU A 263 -24.60 -17.09 -3.07
C GLU A 263 -25.05 -18.47 -2.60
N LYS A 264 -24.54 -19.49 -3.28
CA LYS A 264 -24.83 -20.87 -2.95
C LYS A 264 -24.00 -21.33 -1.77
N THR A 265 -24.55 -22.25 -1.01
CA THR A 265 -23.87 -22.90 0.10
C THR A 265 -23.80 -24.40 -0.17
N HIS A 266 -22.65 -24.86 -0.63
CA HIS A 266 -22.38 -26.27 -0.86
C HIS A 266 -20.96 -26.57 -0.42
N ASP A 267 -20.77 -27.53 0.48
CA ASP A 267 -19.46 -27.92 1.01
C ASP A 267 -18.62 -26.71 1.42
N VAL A 268 -19.16 -25.94 2.36
CA VAL A 268 -18.65 -24.62 2.77
C VAL A 268 -17.16 -24.69 3.10
N ALA A 269 -16.38 -23.82 2.47
CA ALA A 269 -15.00 -23.60 2.86
C ALA A 269 -14.94 -22.71 4.11
N CYS A 270 -14.05 -23.05 5.01
CA CYS A 270 -13.85 -22.34 6.27
C CYS A 270 -12.42 -21.80 6.37
N ILE A 271 -12.26 -20.66 7.03
CA ILE A 271 -10.96 -20.05 7.34
C ILE A 271 -10.92 -19.82 8.85
N LEU A 272 -9.93 -20.40 9.51
CA LEU A 272 -9.63 -20.14 10.92
C LEU A 272 -8.35 -19.31 11.00
N ILE A 273 -8.42 -18.11 11.57
CA ILE A 273 -7.26 -17.25 11.80
C ILE A 273 -6.92 -17.32 13.28
N ILE A 274 -5.74 -17.84 13.63
CA ILE A 274 -5.38 -18.16 15.02
C ILE A 274 -3.86 -18.13 15.23
N GLY A 275 -3.42 -17.56 16.34
CA GLY A 275 -2.04 -17.68 16.77
C GLY A 275 -1.00 -17.04 15.84
N MET A 276 0.26 -17.19 16.18
CA MET A 276 1.41 -16.70 15.40
C MET A 276 2.54 -17.74 15.38
N SER A 277 3.38 -17.71 14.35
CA SER A 277 4.54 -18.61 14.19
C SER A 277 5.63 -18.42 15.24
N ASN A 278 5.65 -17.28 15.96
CA ASN A 278 6.56 -17.07 17.09
C ASN A 278 6.35 -18.06 18.23
N GLN A 279 5.29 -18.87 18.20
CA GLN A 279 5.05 -19.96 19.13
C GLN A 279 5.80 -21.26 18.77
N PHE A 280 6.42 -21.32 17.58
CA PHE A 280 7.28 -22.42 17.18
C PHE A 280 8.67 -22.28 17.82
N THR A 281 8.69 -22.14 19.15
CA THR A 281 9.89 -21.91 19.96
C THR A 281 10.41 -23.18 20.59
N GLY A 282 11.70 -23.17 21.01
CA GLY A 282 12.41 -24.26 21.60
C GLY A 282 13.84 -24.29 21.08
N ASP A 283 14.55 -25.41 21.27
CA ASP A 283 15.75 -25.65 20.49
C ASP A 283 15.39 -25.92 19.01
N ASP A 284 16.39 -25.95 18.13
CA ASP A 284 16.16 -26.10 16.68
C ASP A 284 15.29 -27.33 16.36
N LYS A 285 15.49 -28.44 17.09
CA LYS A 285 14.71 -29.65 16.89
C LYS A 285 13.27 -29.51 17.37
N GLU A 286 13.05 -28.85 18.48
CA GLU A 286 11.69 -28.62 19.02
C GLU A 286 10.90 -27.68 18.12
N SER A 287 11.51 -26.59 17.65
CA SER A 287 10.91 -25.64 16.73
C SER A 287 10.48 -26.34 15.45
N GLU A 288 11.36 -27.16 14.86
CA GLU A 288 11.07 -27.92 13.63
C GLU A 288 9.93 -28.94 13.86
N ILE A 289 9.90 -29.63 14.97
CA ILE A 289 8.83 -30.59 15.33
C ILE A 289 7.49 -29.86 15.47
N LYS A 290 7.46 -28.70 16.14
CA LYS A 290 6.23 -27.89 16.27
C LYS A 290 5.73 -27.43 14.91
N ALA A 291 6.62 -26.85 14.10
CA ALA A 291 6.27 -26.39 12.75
C ALA A 291 5.76 -27.54 11.89
N SER A 292 6.45 -28.66 11.87
CA SER A 292 6.05 -29.86 11.13
C SER A 292 4.72 -30.42 11.61
N THR A 293 4.50 -30.49 12.94
CA THR A 293 3.23 -30.97 13.51
C THR A 293 2.07 -30.07 13.07
N PHE A 294 2.23 -28.76 13.16
CA PHE A 294 1.20 -27.80 12.76
C PHE A 294 0.90 -27.88 11.27
N GLU A 295 1.95 -27.92 10.43
CA GLU A 295 1.79 -28.04 8.98
C GLU A 295 1.08 -29.34 8.58
N LEU A 296 1.44 -30.47 9.17
CA LEU A 296 0.77 -31.73 8.90
C LEU A 296 -0.70 -31.69 9.34
N TYR A 297 -0.98 -31.08 10.48
CA TYR A 297 -2.35 -30.93 10.96
C TYR A 297 -3.19 -30.10 9.99
N ARG A 298 -2.78 -28.88 9.67
CA ARG A 298 -3.57 -27.98 8.84
C ARG A 298 -3.72 -28.45 7.39
N ARG A 299 -2.69 -29.10 6.83
CA ARG A 299 -2.74 -29.63 5.45
C ARG A 299 -3.70 -30.81 5.27
N ASN A 300 -3.99 -31.53 6.34
CA ASN A 300 -4.94 -32.64 6.28
C ASN A 300 -6.38 -32.23 6.58
N MET A 301 -6.64 -30.94 6.83
CA MET A 301 -7.99 -30.43 7.01
C MET A 301 -8.71 -30.25 5.68
N ARG A 302 -9.86 -30.88 5.55
CA ARG A 302 -10.70 -30.74 4.37
C ARG A 302 -11.59 -29.49 4.50
N ASN A 303 -11.54 -28.60 3.51
CA ASN A 303 -12.34 -27.38 3.46
C ASN A 303 -12.18 -26.43 4.66
N LEU A 304 -11.10 -26.57 5.40
CA LEU A 304 -10.69 -25.68 6.48
C LEU A 304 -9.25 -25.23 6.24
N GLU A 305 -9.06 -23.95 6.03
CA GLU A 305 -7.76 -23.28 5.96
C GLU A 305 -7.44 -22.68 7.33
N ILE A 306 -6.33 -23.08 7.95
CA ILE A 306 -5.86 -22.53 9.21
C ILE A 306 -4.70 -21.58 8.87
N VAL A 307 -4.88 -20.29 9.18
CA VAL A 307 -3.96 -19.20 8.83
C VAL A 307 -3.44 -18.56 10.11
N LEU A 308 -2.13 -18.37 10.20
CA LEU A 308 -1.51 -17.62 11.29
C LEU A 308 -1.59 -16.11 11.00
N TYR A 309 -1.62 -15.28 12.05
CA TYR A 309 -1.67 -13.82 11.88
C TYR A 309 -0.46 -13.24 11.14
N ASN A 310 0.73 -13.78 11.36
CA ASN A 310 1.91 -13.36 10.58
C ASN A 310 1.79 -13.74 9.10
N GLU A 311 1.22 -14.90 8.76
CA GLU A 311 0.97 -15.29 7.36
C GLU A 311 -0.08 -14.38 6.70
N LEU A 312 -1.13 -14.01 7.46
CA LEU A 312 -2.12 -13.05 7.01
C LEU A 312 -1.49 -11.66 6.77
N PHE A 313 -0.60 -11.24 7.68
CA PHE A 313 0.15 -9.99 7.56
C PHE A 313 1.11 -10.02 6.35
N GLU A 314 1.87 -11.08 6.16
CA GLU A 314 2.76 -11.26 5.01
C GLU A 314 1.99 -11.21 3.69
N ARG A 315 0.79 -11.82 3.65
CA ARG A 315 -0.12 -11.73 2.49
C ARG A 315 -0.56 -10.29 2.24
N ALA A 316 -0.98 -9.57 3.27
CA ALA A 316 -1.35 -8.16 3.17
C ALA A 316 -0.17 -7.30 2.70
N GLN A 317 1.01 -7.55 3.24
CA GLN A 317 2.25 -6.87 2.85
C GLN A 317 2.61 -7.11 1.38
N PHE A 318 2.45 -8.33 0.89
CA PHE A 318 2.65 -8.66 -0.52
C PHE A 318 1.67 -7.91 -1.43
N ILE A 319 0.40 -7.81 -1.03
CA ILE A 319 -0.63 -7.07 -1.80
C ILE A 319 -0.29 -5.59 -1.92
N VAL A 320 0.21 -4.98 -0.83
CA VAL A 320 0.51 -3.53 -0.80
C VAL A 320 1.83 -3.18 -1.47
N ASN A 321 2.87 -3.99 -1.25
CA ASN A 321 4.24 -3.64 -1.64
C ASN A 321 4.69 -4.29 -2.96
N GLY A 322 3.90 -5.21 -3.53
CA GLY A 322 4.38 -6.04 -4.64
C GLY A 322 5.50 -7.01 -4.19
N SER A 323 5.93 -7.88 -5.05
CA SER A 323 6.96 -8.88 -4.74
C SER A 323 8.26 -8.26 -4.21
N ASN A 324 8.86 -8.91 -3.20
CA ASN A 324 10.29 -8.89 -2.82
C ASN A 324 10.78 -7.97 -1.71
N LYS A 325 9.99 -7.72 -0.67
CA LYS A 325 10.63 -7.57 0.65
C LYS A 325 9.90 -8.48 1.63
N ALA A 326 10.15 -9.78 1.52
CA ALA A 326 9.88 -10.70 2.61
C ALA A 326 10.66 -10.19 3.81
N VAL A 327 9.96 -9.68 4.81
CA VAL A 327 10.55 -9.54 6.15
C VAL A 327 10.77 -10.96 6.59
N SER A 328 12.04 -11.38 6.62
CA SER A 328 12.41 -12.67 7.20
C SER A 328 12.03 -12.63 8.67
N TRP A 329 10.92 -13.24 9.01
CA TRP A 329 10.69 -13.67 10.37
C TRP A 329 11.68 -14.82 10.62
N THR A 330 12.83 -14.50 11.15
CA THR A 330 13.69 -15.51 11.75
C THR A 330 12.98 -16.06 12.96
N PRO A 331 12.85 -17.38 13.08
CA PRO A 331 12.23 -18.04 14.23
C PRO A 331 12.91 -17.69 15.53
#